data_693c945854ebc0d6d6720dad1aa3398d
#
_entry.id   693c945854ebc0d6d6720dad1aa3398d
#
_cell.length_a   1.000
_cell.length_b   1.000
_cell.length_c   1.000
_cell.angle_alpha   90.00
_cell.angle_beta   90.00
_cell.angle_gamma   90.00
#
_symmetry.space_group_name_H-M   'P 1'
#
loop_
_entity.id
_entity.type
_entity.pdbx_description
1 polymer ?
#
loop_
_entity_poly.entity_id
_entity_poly.type
_entity_poly.pdbx_seq_one_letter_code
_entity_poly.pdbx_strand_id
1 'polypeptide(L)'
;MSTEPSVAQAQAISPTTTAVIVILTAKEGVTRELVMAVMPAEVRQTVQLYLSGKVREWYSRVDGRGAVFLLDARDVAEAHVLMEGLPLAKQNLIDHEYIAVGPLMPLRLLMANS
;
A
#
# COMPACT_ATOMS: atom_id res chain seq x y z
N MET A 1 -13.01 -35.61 -0.38
CA MET A 1 -12.13 -35.01 0.64
C MET A 1 -11.29 -33.90 -0.01
N SER A 2 -11.24 -32.76 0.62
CA SER A 2 -10.46 -31.64 0.09
C SER A 2 -8.98 -31.91 0.31
N THR A 3 -8.15 -31.63 -0.72
CA THR A 3 -6.71 -31.69 -0.61
C THR A 3 -6.13 -30.34 -0.19
N GLU A 4 -6.96 -29.32 -0.08
CA GLU A 4 -6.52 -28.00 0.33
C GLU A 4 -6.19 -27.97 1.82
N PRO A 5 -5.18 -27.20 2.24
CA PRO A 5 -4.90 -27.08 3.66
C PRO A 5 -6.06 -26.39 4.38
N SER A 6 -6.25 -26.69 5.65
CA SER A 6 -7.22 -26.00 6.47
C SER A 6 -6.84 -24.52 6.59
N VAL A 7 -7.81 -23.71 7.03
CA VAL A 7 -7.55 -22.28 7.25
C VAL A 7 -6.37 -22.09 8.21
N ALA A 8 -6.31 -22.90 9.28
CA ALA A 8 -5.19 -22.81 10.23
C ALA A 8 -3.85 -23.13 9.60
N GLN A 9 -3.81 -24.14 8.72
CA GLN A 9 -2.57 -24.51 8.03
C GLN A 9 -2.16 -23.43 7.03
N ALA A 10 -3.12 -22.85 6.31
CA ALA A 10 -2.83 -21.74 5.39
C ALA A 10 -2.28 -20.54 6.13
N GLN A 11 -2.84 -20.22 7.29
CA GLN A 11 -2.35 -19.12 8.11
C GLN A 11 -0.95 -19.39 8.66
N ALA A 12 -0.65 -20.66 8.99
CA ALA A 12 0.65 -21.03 9.51
C ALA A 12 1.78 -20.87 8.48
N ILE A 13 1.48 -21.04 7.18
CA ILE A 13 2.48 -20.91 6.12
C ILE A 13 2.48 -19.54 5.47
N SER A 14 1.48 -18.69 5.79
CA SER A 14 1.43 -17.34 5.26
C SER A 14 2.20 -16.40 6.19
N PRO A 15 2.90 -15.40 5.62
CA PRO A 15 3.58 -14.42 6.47
C PRO A 15 2.56 -13.53 7.17
N THR A 16 2.93 -13.05 8.35
CA THR A 16 2.18 -12.01 9.03
C THR A 16 2.35 -10.70 8.26
N THR A 17 1.28 -9.96 8.07
CA THR A 17 1.36 -8.65 7.40
C THR A 17 2.17 -7.69 8.26
N THR A 18 3.25 -7.16 7.69
CA THR A 18 4.10 -6.16 8.36
C THR A 18 4.08 -4.83 7.65
N ALA A 19 3.53 -4.78 6.46
CA ALA A 19 3.39 -3.54 5.68
C ALA A 19 2.35 -3.75 4.60
N VAL A 20 1.93 -2.66 3.97
CA VAL A 20 1.03 -2.71 2.82
C VAL A 20 1.59 -1.83 1.73
N ILE A 21 1.74 -2.40 0.54
CA ILE A 21 2.11 -1.64 -0.65
C ILE A 21 0.82 -1.07 -1.24
N VAL A 22 0.84 0.22 -1.57
CA VAL A 22 -0.28 0.87 -2.23
C VAL A 22 0.20 1.41 -3.58
N ILE A 23 -0.47 1.00 -4.63
CA ILE A 23 -0.19 1.49 -5.97
C ILE A 23 -1.28 2.48 -6.34
N LEU A 24 -0.89 3.73 -6.55
CA LEU A 24 -1.80 4.83 -6.87
C LEU A 24 -1.72 5.11 -8.36
N THR A 25 -2.87 5.17 -8.99
CA THR A 25 -2.96 5.47 -10.42
C THR A 25 -4.03 6.53 -10.63
N ALA A 26 -3.68 7.60 -11.35
CA ALA A 26 -4.64 8.63 -11.70
C ALA A 26 -5.78 8.00 -12.50
N LYS A 27 -7.02 8.33 -12.16
CA LYS A 27 -8.19 7.80 -12.86
C LYS A 27 -8.20 8.28 -14.30
N GLU A 28 -8.76 7.45 -15.16
CA GLU A 28 -8.95 7.81 -16.56
C GLU A 28 -9.78 9.09 -16.67
N GLY A 29 -9.36 9.99 -17.54
CA GLY A 29 -10.05 11.27 -17.73
C GLY A 29 -9.66 12.36 -16.74
N VAL A 30 -8.88 12.05 -15.72
CA VAL A 30 -8.37 13.06 -14.80
C VAL A 30 -7.23 13.80 -15.45
N THR A 31 -7.32 15.12 -15.48
CA THR A 31 -6.31 15.95 -16.12
C THR A 31 -5.18 16.26 -15.15
N ARG A 32 -4.03 16.59 -15.70
CA ARG A 32 -2.88 17.03 -14.91
C ARG A 32 -3.24 18.26 -14.07
N GLU A 33 -4.01 19.17 -14.62
CA GLU A 33 -4.41 20.41 -13.94
C GLU A 33 -5.22 20.11 -12.67
N LEU A 34 -6.13 19.14 -12.75
CA LEU A 34 -6.92 18.72 -11.58
C LEU A 34 -6.02 18.17 -10.47
N VAL A 35 -5.07 17.32 -10.85
CA VAL A 35 -4.12 16.73 -9.89
C VAL A 35 -3.25 17.82 -9.26
N MET A 36 -2.70 18.70 -10.10
CA MET A 36 -1.78 19.74 -9.62
C MET A 36 -2.46 20.74 -8.71
N ALA A 37 -3.76 20.98 -8.88
CA ALA A 37 -4.50 21.86 -8.00
C ALA A 37 -4.58 21.33 -6.57
N VAL A 38 -4.59 20.01 -6.40
CA VAL A 38 -4.69 19.33 -5.10
C VAL A 38 -3.31 19.00 -4.53
N MET A 39 -2.27 18.99 -5.37
CA MET A 39 -0.95 18.49 -5.01
C MET A 39 -0.31 19.18 -3.80
N PRO A 40 -0.39 20.51 -3.61
CA PRO A 40 0.22 21.11 -2.43
C PRO A 40 -0.33 20.55 -1.12
N ALA A 41 -1.64 20.33 -1.02
CA ALA A 41 -2.25 19.74 0.17
C ALA A 41 -1.87 18.27 0.29
N GLU A 42 -1.87 17.55 -0.84
CA GLU A 42 -1.49 16.13 -0.88
C GLU A 42 -0.08 15.94 -0.36
N VAL A 43 0.87 16.73 -0.84
CA VAL A 43 2.27 16.63 -0.43
C VAL A 43 2.42 16.92 1.06
N ARG A 44 1.78 17.97 1.57
CA ARG A 44 1.87 18.30 2.99
C ARG A 44 1.37 17.17 3.87
N GLN A 45 0.23 16.58 3.54
CA GLN A 45 -0.34 15.51 4.35
C GLN A 45 0.46 14.21 4.22
N THR A 46 0.97 13.91 3.04
CA THR A 46 1.83 12.74 2.84
C THR A 46 3.13 12.87 3.62
N VAL A 47 3.74 14.06 3.64
CA VAL A 47 4.93 14.30 4.43
C VAL A 47 4.66 14.08 5.92
N GLN A 48 3.51 14.50 6.42
CA GLN A 48 3.14 14.26 7.82
C GLN A 48 3.03 12.77 8.12
N LEU A 49 2.45 11.99 7.21
CA LEU A 49 2.39 10.54 7.37
C LEU A 49 3.79 9.91 7.38
N TYR A 50 4.69 10.41 6.53
CA TYR A 50 6.07 9.96 6.52
C TYR A 50 6.77 10.27 7.85
N LEU A 51 6.64 11.50 8.32
CA LEU A 51 7.28 11.92 9.57
C LEU A 51 6.73 11.19 10.79
N SER A 52 5.47 10.79 10.75
CA SER A 52 4.85 10.02 11.83
C SER A 52 5.12 8.52 11.74
N GLY A 53 5.85 8.07 10.71
CA GLY A 53 6.20 6.66 10.51
C GLY A 53 5.12 5.84 9.83
N LYS A 54 4.03 6.43 9.39
CA LYS A 54 2.96 5.70 8.69
C LYS A 54 3.32 5.36 7.27
N VAL A 55 4.10 6.20 6.59
CA VAL A 55 4.67 5.93 5.28
C VAL A 55 6.14 5.63 5.48
N ARG A 56 6.56 4.41 5.14
CA ARG A 56 7.98 4.01 5.26
C ARG A 56 8.78 4.44 4.06
N GLU A 57 8.21 4.25 2.86
CA GLU A 57 8.84 4.59 1.60
C GLU A 57 7.76 5.05 0.64
N TRP A 58 8.12 5.91 -0.27
CA TRP A 58 7.24 6.43 -1.29
C TRP A 58 8.04 6.70 -2.56
N TYR A 59 7.40 6.46 -3.70
CA TYR A 59 8.07 6.60 -4.99
C TYR A 59 7.10 7.17 -6.00
N SER A 60 7.62 7.99 -6.93
CA SER A 60 6.88 8.36 -8.12
C SER A 60 7.00 7.23 -9.14
N ARG A 61 5.92 6.93 -9.82
CA ARG A 61 5.98 5.94 -10.90
C ARG A 61 6.68 6.56 -12.11
N VAL A 62 7.57 5.78 -12.71
CA VAL A 62 8.33 6.24 -13.88
C VAL A 62 7.42 6.51 -15.08
N ASP A 63 6.26 5.82 -15.14
CA ASP A 63 5.29 6.03 -16.21
C ASP A 63 4.50 7.35 -16.03
N GLY A 64 4.72 8.08 -14.95
CA GLY A 64 4.07 9.36 -14.69
C GLY A 64 2.60 9.26 -14.28
N ARG A 65 2.10 8.06 -14.02
CA ARG A 65 0.69 7.82 -13.76
C ARG A 65 0.29 7.84 -12.30
N GLY A 66 1.24 7.98 -11.39
CA GLY A 66 0.93 8.01 -9.98
C GLY A 66 2.13 7.73 -9.11
N ALA A 67 1.90 7.03 -8.01
CA ALA A 67 2.91 6.79 -6.98
C ALA A 67 2.78 5.39 -6.42
N VAL A 68 3.82 4.96 -5.69
CA VAL A 68 3.79 3.72 -4.94
C VAL A 68 4.22 4.05 -3.51
N PHE A 69 3.44 3.62 -2.55
CA PHE A 69 3.75 3.83 -1.13
C PHE A 69 3.94 2.49 -0.45
N LEU A 70 4.88 2.44 0.49
CA LEU A 70 5.01 1.34 1.43
C LEU A 70 4.54 1.86 2.79
N LEU A 71 3.40 1.36 3.26
CA LEU A 71 2.79 1.83 4.49
C LEU A 71 3.10 0.91 5.67
N ASP A 72 3.31 1.51 6.84
CA ASP A 72 3.36 0.79 8.10
C ASP A 72 1.93 0.50 8.54
N ALA A 73 1.37 -0.59 8.04
CA ALA A 73 0.00 -0.98 8.31
C ALA A 73 -0.05 -2.49 8.52
N ARG A 74 -0.92 -2.93 9.41
CA ARG A 74 -1.05 -4.34 9.76
C ARG A 74 -2.01 -5.10 8.87
N ASP A 75 -2.84 -4.38 8.14
CA ASP A 75 -3.77 -4.98 7.18
C ASP A 75 -4.20 -3.94 6.14
N VAL A 76 -4.89 -4.42 5.13
CA VAL A 76 -5.37 -3.56 4.04
C VAL A 76 -6.39 -2.54 4.54
N ALA A 77 -7.22 -2.91 5.52
CA ALA A 77 -8.23 -1.99 6.06
C ALA A 77 -7.57 -0.75 6.70
N GLU A 78 -6.49 -0.96 7.46
CA GLU A 78 -5.74 0.15 8.06
C GLU A 78 -5.10 1.03 6.98
N ALA A 79 -4.51 0.41 5.96
CA ALA A 79 -3.92 1.13 4.83
C ALA A 79 -4.97 1.95 4.09
N HIS A 80 -6.16 1.38 3.90
CA HIS A 80 -7.26 2.04 3.21
C HIS A 80 -7.68 3.31 3.96
N VAL A 81 -7.79 3.24 5.28
CA VAL A 81 -8.13 4.40 6.11
C VAL A 81 -7.10 5.52 5.94
N LEU A 82 -5.81 5.17 5.93
CA LEU A 82 -4.75 6.17 5.74
C LEU A 82 -4.84 6.85 4.37
N MET A 83 -5.06 6.07 3.32
CA MET A 83 -5.10 6.59 1.95
C MET A 83 -6.36 7.41 1.69
N GLU A 84 -7.50 6.97 2.22
CA GLU A 84 -8.78 7.68 2.04
C GLU A 84 -8.76 9.07 2.68
N GLY A 85 -7.88 9.30 3.63
CA GLY A 85 -7.73 10.60 4.28
C GLY A 85 -6.96 11.63 3.47
N LEU A 86 -6.31 11.23 2.38
CA LEU A 86 -5.49 12.12 1.58
C LEU A 86 -6.32 12.91 0.56
N PRO A 87 -5.92 14.15 0.24
CA PRO A 87 -6.72 15.03 -0.64
C PRO A 87 -7.05 14.45 -2.01
N LEU A 88 -6.11 13.78 -2.68
CA LEU A 88 -6.39 13.19 -3.99
C LEU A 88 -7.47 12.11 -3.90
N ALA A 89 -7.44 11.31 -2.83
CA ALA A 89 -8.46 10.29 -2.60
C ALA A 89 -9.82 10.92 -2.31
N LYS A 90 -9.85 11.96 -1.49
CA LYS A 90 -11.09 12.68 -1.15
C LYS A 90 -11.73 13.33 -2.37
N GLN A 91 -10.91 13.76 -3.32
CA GLN A 91 -11.39 14.33 -4.58
C GLN A 91 -11.74 13.25 -5.62
N ASN A 92 -11.53 11.99 -5.26
CA ASN A 92 -11.82 10.85 -6.13
C ASN A 92 -11.05 10.87 -7.46
N LEU A 93 -9.79 11.31 -7.41
CA LEU A 93 -8.94 11.45 -8.60
C LEU A 93 -8.01 10.27 -8.82
N ILE A 94 -7.88 9.38 -7.84
CA ILE A 94 -6.88 8.30 -7.82
C ILE A 94 -7.56 6.97 -7.57
N ASP A 95 -7.12 5.94 -8.29
CA ASP A 95 -7.43 4.55 -7.97
C ASP A 95 -6.30 3.98 -7.13
N HIS A 96 -6.64 3.10 -6.21
CA HIS A 96 -5.68 2.47 -5.30
C HIS A 96 -5.73 0.96 -5.45
N GLU A 97 -4.55 0.34 -5.50
CA GLU A 97 -4.41 -1.11 -5.38
C GLU A 97 -3.59 -1.38 -4.12
N TYR A 98 -4.05 -2.29 -3.27
CA TYR A 98 -3.43 -2.60 -1.99
C TYR A 98 -2.87 -4.02 -2.01
N ILE A 99 -1.62 -4.18 -1.59
CA ILE A 99 -0.97 -5.49 -1.49
C ILE A 99 -0.37 -5.61 -0.09
N ALA A 100 -0.97 -6.45 0.74
CA ALA A 100 -0.42 -6.75 2.05
C ALA A 100 0.82 -7.62 1.88
N VAL A 101 1.90 -7.27 2.57
CA VAL A 101 3.18 -7.96 2.47
C VAL A 101 3.71 -8.30 3.86
N GLY A 102 4.59 -9.28 3.90
CA GLY A 102 5.25 -9.72 5.12
C GLY A 102 6.64 -10.26 4.82
N PRO A 103 7.28 -10.91 5.80
CA PRO A 103 8.62 -11.48 5.59
C PRO A 103 8.62 -12.48 4.44
N LEU A 104 9.74 -12.55 3.73
CA LEU A 104 9.90 -13.47 2.59
C LEU A 104 9.94 -14.91 3.11
N MET A 105 8.85 -15.63 2.94
CA MET A 105 8.69 -16.98 3.49
C MET A 105 9.74 -18.01 3.01
N PRO A 106 10.14 -18.03 1.74
CA PRO A 106 11.16 -18.97 1.31
C PRO A 106 12.46 -18.87 2.11
N LEU A 107 12.88 -17.65 2.48
CA LEU A 107 14.07 -17.47 3.30
C LEU A 107 13.89 -18.05 4.70
N ARG A 108 12.72 -17.85 5.29
CA ARG A 108 12.41 -18.39 6.62
C ARG A 108 12.41 -19.91 6.60
N LEU A 109 11.84 -20.52 5.56
CA LEU A 109 11.81 -21.96 5.42
C LEU A 109 13.22 -22.54 5.27
N LEU A 110 14.08 -21.89 4.50
CA LEU A 110 15.47 -22.30 4.34
C LEU A 110 16.22 -22.19 5.66
N MET A 111 16.02 -21.13 6.40
CA MET A 111 16.68 -20.94 7.69
C MET A 111 16.19 -21.95 8.72
N ALA A 112 14.92 -22.30 8.69
CA ALA A 112 14.36 -23.27 9.61
C ALA A 112 14.90 -24.68 9.39
N ASN A 113 15.33 -24.97 8.16
CA ASN A 113 15.84 -26.30 7.77
C ASN A 113 17.36 -26.42 7.83
N SER A 114 18.06 -25.36 8.17
CA SER A 114 19.53 -25.35 8.20
C SER A 114 20.14 -25.72 9.55
#